data_ed20f652edf86be9f75326bbdbf3386c
#
_entry.id   ed20f652edf86be9f75326bbdbf3386c
#
_cell.length_a   1.000
_cell.length_b   1.000
_cell.length_c   1.000
_cell.angle_alpha   90.00
_cell.angle_beta   90.00
_cell.angle_gamma   90.00
#
_symmetry.space_group_name_H-M   'P 1'
#
loop_
_entity.id
_entity.type
_entity.pdbx_description
1 polymer ?
#
loop_
_entity_poly.entity_id
_entity_poly.type
_entity_poly.pdbx_seq_one_letter_code
_entity_poly.pdbx_strand_id
1 'polypeptide(L)'
;VLGLFSKKANSLLGIDISSTSVKLLELSRAGDRFKVESYAVEPLPANAVVEKNIAELEGVGNALLRVVAKAKTATRGVALAVSGSAVITKSIEMDAGMTDDEMENQLKLEADQYIPYPLEEVAIDFEVQGPSVRNPERVEVLLAACRKENVEVREAALAVAGLTARVVDVEAYALERAFGLLAPQLRKGDQPLTVAVVDVGATMTTLSVIHNGRIIYTREQLFGGRQLTEEIQRRYGLSVEEAGLAKKQGGLPDDYVAEVLQPFRDAVVQQVARSLQFFFAAGQFHEVDYIVLAGGTASLSGLDQLIQQRIGTPTVVANPFADMALNSKVNAGALASDAPALMIACGLALRSFD
;
A
#
# COMPACT_ATOMS: atom_id res chain seq x y z
N VAL A 1 -31.68 17.63 26.80
CA VAL A 1 -30.41 18.29 26.51
C VAL A 1 -29.74 17.48 25.38
N LEU A 2 -29.78 18.02 24.17
CA LEU A 2 -29.24 17.46 22.96
C LEU A 2 -27.70 17.38 23.08
N GLY A 3 -27.16 16.19 23.10
CA GLY A 3 -25.72 15.93 23.02
C GLY A 3 -25.18 16.23 21.60
N LEU A 4 -24.86 17.49 21.33
CA LEU A 4 -24.30 17.97 20.06
C LEU A 4 -22.77 17.90 19.98
N PHE A 5 -22.15 17.00 20.73
CA PHE A 5 -20.71 16.71 20.60
C PHE A 5 -20.51 15.22 20.33
N SER A 6 -20.73 14.82 19.09
CA SER A 6 -20.04 13.64 18.59
C SER A 6 -18.53 13.90 18.79
N LYS A 7 -17.83 13.07 19.57
CA LYS A 7 -16.38 13.04 19.55
C LYS A 7 -15.98 12.94 18.07
N LYS A 8 -15.39 14.00 17.50
CA LYS A 8 -14.67 13.88 16.23
C LYS A 8 -13.68 12.75 16.48
N ALA A 9 -13.90 11.60 15.85
CA ALA A 9 -12.83 10.63 15.70
C ALA A 9 -11.62 11.43 15.23
N ASN A 10 -10.46 11.22 15.85
CA ASN A 10 -9.24 11.91 15.48
C ASN A 10 -8.90 11.49 14.04
N SER A 11 -9.38 12.26 13.07
CA SER A 11 -9.13 11.99 11.66
C SER A 11 -7.63 11.94 11.41
N LEU A 12 -7.16 10.88 10.79
CA LEU A 12 -5.77 10.72 10.38
C LEU A 12 -5.66 10.92 8.88
N LEU A 13 -4.55 11.51 8.46
CA LEU A 13 -4.14 11.48 7.06
C LEU A 13 -3.47 10.13 6.79
N GLY A 14 -3.95 9.38 5.80
CA GLY A 14 -3.20 8.27 5.25
C GLY A 14 -2.13 8.81 4.30
N ILE A 15 -0.86 8.66 4.65
CA ILE A 15 0.25 9.13 3.82
C ILE A 15 1.11 7.96 3.38
N ASP A 16 1.17 7.75 2.06
CA ASP A 16 2.06 6.80 1.40
C ASP A 16 3.25 7.55 0.77
N ILE A 17 4.47 7.23 1.25
CA ILE A 17 5.73 7.75 0.71
C ILE A 17 6.34 6.66 -0.17
N SER A 18 6.08 6.74 -1.48
CA SER A 18 6.57 5.76 -2.46
C SER A 18 7.83 6.25 -3.19
N SER A 19 8.38 5.45 -4.10
CA SER A 19 9.66 5.76 -4.77
C SER A 19 9.66 7.06 -5.60
N THR A 20 8.49 7.52 -6.08
CA THR A 20 8.40 8.65 -7.01
C THR A 20 7.38 9.71 -6.60
N SER A 21 6.59 9.45 -5.56
CA SER A 21 5.53 10.38 -5.13
C SER A 21 5.15 10.17 -3.68
N VAL A 22 4.66 11.25 -3.08
CA VAL A 22 3.91 11.21 -1.82
C VAL A 22 2.44 11.28 -2.16
N LYS A 23 1.65 10.40 -1.53
CA LYS A 23 0.20 10.35 -1.69
C LYS A 23 -0.45 10.59 -0.34
N LEU A 24 -1.43 11.48 -0.31
CA LEU A 24 -2.18 11.85 0.87
C LEU A 24 -3.66 11.59 0.64
N LEU A 25 -4.31 10.96 1.59
CA LEU A 25 -5.74 10.75 1.60
C LEU A 25 -6.32 11.06 2.99
N GLU A 26 -7.45 11.75 3.01
CA GLU A 26 -8.24 12.00 4.21
C GLU A 26 -9.64 11.44 4.01
N LEU A 27 -10.06 10.57 4.94
CA LEU A 27 -11.38 9.97 4.95
C LEU A 27 -12.19 10.44 6.14
N SER A 28 -13.51 10.53 5.96
CA SER A 28 -14.50 10.61 7.04
C SER A 28 -15.49 9.45 6.90
N ARG A 29 -16.27 9.23 7.95
CA ARG A 29 -17.30 8.19 7.97
C ARG A 29 -18.62 8.79 8.41
N ALA A 30 -19.70 8.54 7.67
CA ALA A 30 -21.06 8.93 8.00
C ALA A 30 -21.96 7.69 7.99
N GLY A 31 -22.27 7.16 9.16
CA GLY A 31 -22.90 5.83 9.28
C GLY A 31 -21.94 4.76 8.78
N ASP A 32 -22.43 3.93 7.85
CA ASP A 32 -21.64 2.83 7.26
C ASP A 32 -20.89 3.23 5.98
N ARG A 33 -20.98 4.49 5.55
CA ARG A 33 -20.36 4.97 4.33
C ARG A 33 -19.13 5.82 4.63
N PHE A 34 -18.06 5.54 3.92
CA PHE A 34 -16.86 6.38 3.88
C PHE A 34 -17.05 7.53 2.89
N LYS A 35 -16.33 8.61 3.14
CA LYS A 35 -16.29 9.77 2.27
C LYS A 35 -14.85 10.24 2.12
N VAL A 36 -14.43 10.48 0.90
CA VAL A 36 -13.13 11.12 0.60
C VAL A 36 -13.28 12.62 0.87
N GLU A 37 -12.63 13.11 1.93
CA GLU A 37 -12.63 14.54 2.29
C GLU A 37 -11.59 15.31 1.50
N SER A 38 -10.39 14.73 1.32
CA SER A 38 -9.35 15.30 0.47
C SER A 38 -8.35 14.23 0.03
N TYR A 39 -7.72 14.44 -1.11
CA TYR A 39 -6.55 13.68 -1.55
C TYR A 39 -5.62 14.56 -2.37
N ALA A 40 -4.38 14.19 -2.41
CA ALA A 40 -3.40 14.77 -3.31
C ALA A 40 -2.27 13.79 -3.58
N VAL A 41 -1.66 13.93 -4.74
CA VAL A 41 -0.43 13.24 -5.14
C VAL A 41 0.60 14.30 -5.51
N GLU A 42 1.80 14.15 -4.98
CA GLU A 42 2.91 15.08 -5.21
C GLU A 42 4.17 14.30 -5.60
N PRO A 43 4.84 14.66 -6.70
CA PRO A 43 6.06 13.98 -7.10
C PRO A 43 7.20 14.24 -6.11
N LEU A 44 8.06 13.24 -5.95
CA LEU A 44 9.31 13.31 -5.22
C LEU A 44 10.47 13.68 -6.15
N PRO A 45 11.52 14.34 -5.64
CA PRO A 45 12.78 14.46 -6.34
C PRO A 45 13.35 13.09 -6.73
N ALA A 46 14.11 13.04 -7.80
CA ALA A 46 14.76 11.81 -8.23
C ALA A 46 15.64 11.25 -7.10
N ASN A 47 15.50 9.96 -6.84
CA ASN A 47 16.25 9.22 -5.80
C ASN A 47 16.05 9.70 -4.36
N ALA A 48 15.05 10.54 -4.07
CA ALA A 48 14.71 10.91 -2.69
C ALA A 48 14.25 9.71 -1.85
N VAL A 49 13.68 8.69 -2.52
CA VAL A 49 13.38 7.38 -1.95
C VAL A 49 14.00 6.29 -2.84
N VAL A 50 14.87 5.48 -2.27
CA VAL A 50 15.56 4.37 -2.95
C VAL A 50 15.24 3.08 -2.22
N GLU A 51 14.77 2.06 -2.96
CA GLU A 51 14.37 0.75 -2.39
C GLU A 51 13.46 0.88 -1.15
N LYS A 52 12.47 1.78 -1.24
CA LYS A 52 11.51 2.11 -0.16
C LYS A 52 12.12 2.81 1.09
N ASN A 53 13.41 3.15 1.06
CA ASN A 53 14.08 3.91 2.11
C ASN A 53 14.21 5.39 1.73
N ILE A 54 13.93 6.28 2.67
CA ILE A 54 14.14 7.73 2.49
C ILE A 54 15.64 8.00 2.47
N ALA A 55 16.15 8.40 1.28
CA ALA A 55 17.56 8.74 1.08
C ALA A 55 17.80 10.25 1.19
N GLU A 56 16.79 11.08 0.90
CA GLU A 56 16.88 12.53 0.95
C GLU A 56 15.72 13.10 1.77
N LEU A 57 15.99 13.39 3.03
CA LEU A 57 14.99 13.83 4.01
C LEU A 57 14.31 15.14 3.60
N GLU A 58 15.09 16.15 3.18
CA GLU A 58 14.56 17.48 2.82
C GLU A 58 13.64 17.41 1.59
N GLY A 59 14.01 16.64 0.58
CA GLY A 59 13.22 16.46 -0.63
C GLY A 59 11.87 15.82 -0.33
N VAL A 60 11.84 14.80 0.53
CA VAL A 60 10.60 14.16 1.00
C VAL A 60 9.79 15.11 1.87
N GLY A 61 10.42 15.80 2.84
CA GLY A 61 9.75 16.77 3.71
C GLY A 61 9.11 17.93 2.93
N ASN A 62 9.79 18.45 1.92
CA ASN A 62 9.27 19.50 1.05
C ASN A 62 8.10 18.98 0.16
N ALA A 63 8.16 17.73 -0.29
CA ALA A 63 7.03 17.13 -1.00
C ALA A 63 5.82 16.93 -0.09
N LEU A 64 6.03 16.56 1.18
CA LEU A 64 5.00 16.48 2.20
C LEU A 64 4.35 17.86 2.46
N LEU A 65 5.13 18.93 2.54
CA LEU A 65 4.58 20.30 2.62
C LEU A 65 3.66 20.61 1.44
N ARG A 66 4.13 20.33 0.22
CA ARG A 66 3.35 20.61 -1.00
C ARG A 66 2.08 19.76 -1.09
N VAL A 67 2.13 18.45 -0.74
CA VAL A 67 0.96 17.58 -0.80
C VAL A 67 -0.12 18.00 0.20
N VAL A 68 0.25 18.44 1.40
CA VAL A 68 -0.69 18.98 2.41
C VAL A 68 -1.34 20.28 1.91
N ALA A 69 -0.54 21.19 1.35
CA ALA A 69 -1.07 22.43 0.78
C ALA A 69 -2.05 22.17 -0.37
N LYS A 70 -1.70 21.21 -1.26
CA LYS A 70 -2.53 20.77 -2.40
C LYS A 70 -3.84 20.11 -1.95
N ALA A 71 -3.79 19.28 -0.91
CA ALA A 71 -4.95 18.62 -0.33
C ALA A 71 -5.88 19.59 0.41
N LYS A 72 -5.39 20.78 0.80
CA LYS A 72 -6.15 21.80 1.57
C LYS A 72 -6.79 21.20 2.82
N THR A 73 -6.03 20.42 3.58
CA THR A 73 -6.47 19.82 4.85
C THR A 73 -5.89 20.54 6.06
N ALA A 74 -6.67 20.58 7.15
CA ALA A 74 -6.25 21.08 8.46
C ALA A 74 -5.74 19.97 9.39
N THR A 75 -5.94 18.71 9.03
CA THR A 75 -5.53 17.55 9.81
C THR A 75 -4.00 17.45 9.82
N ARG A 76 -3.42 17.11 10.98
CA ARG A 76 -1.97 17.01 11.18
C ARG A 76 -1.51 15.65 11.71
N GLY A 77 -2.43 14.85 12.26
CA GLY A 77 -2.15 13.48 12.65
C GLY A 77 -2.07 12.58 11.42
N VAL A 78 -1.07 11.71 11.37
CA VAL A 78 -0.76 10.88 10.20
C VAL A 78 -0.70 9.41 10.58
N ALA A 79 -1.29 8.56 9.76
CA ALA A 79 -0.96 7.16 9.61
C ALA A 79 -0.05 7.02 8.39
N LEU A 80 1.12 6.41 8.58
CA LEU A 80 2.09 6.09 7.52
C LEU A 80 2.54 4.64 7.65
N ALA A 81 3.34 4.15 6.71
CA ALA A 81 3.80 2.78 6.74
C ALA A 81 5.31 2.63 6.52
N VAL A 82 5.85 1.56 7.08
CA VAL A 82 7.16 1.00 6.71
C VAL A 82 6.96 -0.08 5.64
N SER A 83 7.98 -0.32 4.83
CA SER A 83 7.96 -1.40 3.84
C SER A 83 7.87 -2.77 4.51
N GLY A 84 7.10 -3.69 3.93
CA GLY A 84 7.01 -5.06 4.41
C GLY A 84 8.36 -5.78 4.47
N SER A 85 9.28 -5.50 3.53
CA SER A 85 10.65 -6.06 3.52
C SER A 85 11.53 -5.57 4.67
N ALA A 86 11.17 -4.44 5.31
CA ALA A 86 11.87 -3.90 6.47
C ALA A 86 11.30 -4.40 7.81
N VAL A 87 10.24 -5.19 7.79
CA VAL A 87 9.53 -5.65 8.99
C VAL A 87 9.65 -7.17 9.13
N ILE A 88 10.04 -7.60 10.30
CA ILE A 88 9.96 -9.02 10.70
C ILE A 88 8.60 -9.22 11.33
N THR A 89 7.82 -10.14 10.80
CA THR A 89 6.54 -10.53 11.38
C THR A 89 6.58 -11.99 11.81
N LYS A 90 5.97 -12.31 12.96
CA LYS A 90 5.91 -13.65 13.51
C LYS A 90 4.57 -13.88 14.19
N SER A 91 3.90 -14.99 13.89
CA SER A 91 2.76 -15.44 14.68
C SER A 91 3.27 -16.30 15.83
N ILE A 92 2.86 -15.97 17.07
CA ILE A 92 3.28 -16.61 18.32
C ILE A 92 2.03 -16.96 19.09
N GLU A 93 1.97 -18.17 19.67
CA GLU A 93 0.87 -18.56 20.56
C GLU A 93 1.22 -18.17 22.01
N MET A 94 0.33 -17.39 22.65
CA MET A 94 0.46 -16.96 24.03
C MET A 94 -0.74 -17.40 24.86
N ASP A 95 -0.63 -17.40 26.17
CA ASP A 95 -1.74 -17.73 27.09
C ASP A 95 -2.85 -16.67 26.97
N ALA A 96 -4.10 -17.13 26.82
CA ALA A 96 -5.26 -16.23 26.69
C ALA A 96 -5.59 -15.46 27.98
N GLY A 97 -5.07 -15.88 29.13
CA GLY A 97 -5.25 -15.19 30.39
C GLY A 97 -4.29 -14.04 30.68
N MET A 98 -3.29 -13.84 29.82
CA MET A 98 -2.32 -12.74 29.95
C MET A 98 -2.94 -11.39 29.61
N THR A 99 -2.54 -10.38 30.37
CA THR A 99 -2.79 -8.97 30.01
C THR A 99 -1.85 -8.51 28.90
N ASP A 100 -2.17 -7.41 28.22
CA ASP A 100 -1.31 -6.82 27.18
C ASP A 100 0.09 -6.50 27.70
N ASP A 101 0.21 -5.99 28.94
CA ASP A 101 1.51 -5.69 29.58
C ASP A 101 2.33 -6.98 29.85
N GLU A 102 1.68 -8.06 30.23
CA GLU A 102 2.34 -9.37 30.43
C GLU A 102 2.79 -9.95 29.09
N MET A 103 1.96 -9.87 28.05
CA MET A 103 2.32 -10.27 26.68
C MET A 103 3.50 -9.46 26.15
N GLU A 104 3.48 -8.14 26.32
CA GLU A 104 4.58 -7.25 25.89
C GLU A 104 5.89 -7.63 26.58
N ASN A 105 5.86 -7.86 27.90
CA ASN A 105 7.05 -8.25 28.66
C ASN A 105 7.58 -9.63 28.21
N GLN A 106 6.71 -10.60 27.99
CA GLN A 106 7.13 -11.92 27.52
C GLN A 106 7.71 -11.84 26.10
N LEU A 107 7.06 -11.08 25.19
CA LEU A 107 7.57 -10.88 23.83
C LEU A 107 8.96 -10.24 23.85
N LYS A 108 9.21 -9.25 24.70
CA LYS A 108 10.54 -8.63 24.86
C LYS A 108 11.60 -9.62 25.36
N LEU A 109 11.23 -10.53 26.27
CA LEU A 109 12.14 -11.56 26.76
C LEU A 109 12.50 -12.61 25.71
N GLU A 110 11.57 -12.93 24.83
CA GLU A 110 11.72 -13.93 23.79
C GLU A 110 12.19 -13.33 22.45
N ALA A 111 12.21 -12.00 22.33
CA ALA A 111 12.46 -11.28 21.08
C ALA A 111 13.79 -11.65 20.40
N ASP A 112 14.85 -11.92 21.19
CA ASP A 112 16.16 -12.35 20.67
C ASP A 112 16.09 -13.64 19.83
N GLN A 113 15.05 -14.47 20.03
CA GLN A 113 14.86 -15.70 19.24
C GLN A 113 14.31 -15.42 17.83
N TYR A 114 13.68 -14.27 17.64
CA TYR A 114 12.96 -13.91 16.42
C TYR A 114 13.58 -12.74 15.67
N ILE A 115 14.30 -11.87 16.39
CA ILE A 115 14.79 -10.58 15.87
C ILE A 115 16.33 -10.62 15.86
N PRO A 116 16.97 -10.58 14.66
CA PRO A 116 18.42 -10.67 14.51
C PRO A 116 19.15 -9.33 14.74
N TYR A 117 18.54 -8.41 15.49
CA TYR A 117 19.07 -7.07 15.79
C TYR A 117 19.05 -6.81 17.29
N PRO A 118 19.96 -5.96 17.82
CA PRO A 118 19.88 -5.50 19.21
C PRO A 118 18.52 -4.87 19.50
N LEU A 119 17.87 -5.26 20.59
CA LEU A 119 16.50 -4.81 20.91
C LEU A 119 16.40 -3.29 21.13
N GLU A 120 17.49 -2.65 21.57
CA GLU A 120 17.58 -1.20 21.70
C GLU A 120 17.46 -0.46 20.35
N GLU A 121 17.77 -1.12 19.23
CA GLU A 121 17.67 -0.56 17.87
C GLU A 121 16.35 -0.92 17.17
N VAL A 122 15.47 -1.68 17.84
CA VAL A 122 14.25 -2.22 17.23
C VAL A 122 13.00 -1.58 17.83
N ALA A 123 12.06 -1.18 16.96
CA ALA A 123 10.68 -0.90 17.32
C ALA A 123 9.90 -2.20 17.24
N ILE A 124 9.20 -2.55 18.31
CA ILE A 124 8.41 -3.79 18.42
C ILE A 124 6.98 -3.39 18.76
N ASP A 125 6.04 -4.05 18.11
CA ASP A 125 4.60 -3.96 18.41
C ASP A 125 3.96 -5.32 18.22
N PHE A 126 2.78 -5.53 18.79
CA PHE A 126 2.05 -6.79 18.64
C PHE A 126 0.54 -6.58 18.61
N GLU A 127 -0.15 -7.52 18.01
CA GLU A 127 -1.62 -7.53 17.93
C GLU A 127 -2.16 -8.93 18.22
N VAL A 128 -3.13 -9.02 19.13
CA VAL A 128 -3.85 -10.28 19.40
C VAL A 128 -4.82 -10.55 18.26
N GLN A 129 -4.58 -11.62 17.51
CA GLN A 129 -5.38 -11.99 16.34
C GLN A 129 -6.65 -12.76 16.68
N GLY A 130 -6.70 -13.37 17.86
CA GLY A 130 -7.84 -14.14 18.37
C GLY A 130 -7.43 -15.49 18.94
N PRO A 131 -8.40 -16.35 19.30
CA PRO A 131 -8.14 -17.67 19.85
C PRO A 131 -7.34 -18.56 18.89
N SER A 132 -6.36 -19.30 19.41
CA SER A 132 -5.64 -20.29 18.60
C SER A 132 -6.58 -21.41 18.15
N VAL A 133 -6.49 -21.75 16.86
CA VAL A 133 -7.25 -22.88 16.29
C VAL A 133 -6.85 -24.22 16.92
N ARG A 134 -5.61 -24.31 17.44
CA ARG A 134 -5.04 -25.55 17.98
C ARG A 134 -5.33 -25.73 19.49
N ASN A 135 -5.40 -24.62 20.21
CA ASN A 135 -5.59 -24.63 21.65
C ASN A 135 -6.45 -23.44 22.11
N PRO A 136 -7.71 -23.66 22.57
CA PRO A 136 -8.61 -22.60 23.02
C PRO A 136 -8.11 -21.79 24.23
N GLU A 137 -7.17 -22.31 25.00
CA GLU A 137 -6.55 -21.62 26.15
C GLU A 137 -5.44 -20.64 25.68
N ARG A 138 -5.15 -20.62 24.39
CA ARG A 138 -4.14 -19.75 23.78
C ARG A 138 -4.74 -18.80 22.77
N VAL A 139 -4.07 -17.67 22.60
CA VAL A 139 -4.34 -16.69 21.55
C VAL A 139 -3.18 -16.65 20.56
N GLU A 140 -3.49 -16.40 19.30
CA GLU A 140 -2.49 -16.07 18.29
C GLU A 140 -2.16 -14.59 18.40
N VAL A 141 -0.88 -14.28 18.54
CA VAL A 141 -0.35 -12.92 18.63
C VAL A 141 0.57 -12.68 17.44
N LEU A 142 0.27 -11.66 16.67
CA LEU A 142 1.13 -11.20 15.59
C LEU A 142 2.18 -10.23 16.17
N LEU A 143 3.43 -10.64 16.17
CA LEU A 143 4.57 -9.78 16.47
C LEU A 143 5.02 -9.08 15.19
N ALA A 144 5.25 -7.77 15.26
CA ALA A 144 5.88 -6.98 14.21
C ALA A 144 7.09 -6.23 14.79
N ALA A 145 8.21 -6.29 14.08
CA ALA A 145 9.44 -5.65 14.52
C ALA A 145 10.19 -5.05 13.33
N CYS A 146 10.66 -3.82 13.46
CA CYS A 146 11.51 -3.17 12.47
C CYS A 146 12.61 -2.36 13.15
N ARG A 147 13.67 -1.99 12.41
CA ARG A 147 14.68 -1.08 12.92
C ARG A 147 14.06 0.29 13.21
N LYS A 148 14.36 0.89 14.38
CA LYS A 148 13.88 2.21 14.78
C LYS A 148 14.17 3.28 13.74
N GLU A 149 15.33 3.20 13.08
CA GLU A 149 15.73 4.10 12.01
C GLU A 149 14.67 4.23 10.91
N ASN A 150 13.98 3.12 10.56
CA ASN A 150 12.92 3.12 9.55
C ASN A 150 11.69 3.95 9.97
N VAL A 151 11.42 4.01 11.26
CA VAL A 151 10.34 4.84 11.84
C VAL A 151 10.81 6.29 11.97
N GLU A 152 11.96 6.51 12.59
CA GLU A 152 12.50 7.83 12.93
C GLU A 152 12.72 8.71 11.69
N VAL A 153 13.24 8.15 10.58
CA VAL A 153 13.43 8.91 9.34
C VAL A 153 12.11 9.38 8.73
N ARG A 154 11.04 8.58 8.87
CA ARG A 154 9.70 8.94 8.42
C ARG A 154 9.07 10.01 9.29
N GLU A 155 9.23 9.90 10.61
CA GLU A 155 8.80 10.91 11.57
C GLU A 155 9.51 12.24 11.34
N ALA A 156 10.81 12.20 11.09
CA ALA A 156 11.60 13.38 10.75
C ALA A 156 11.11 14.05 9.46
N ALA A 157 10.80 13.28 8.44
CA ALA A 157 10.23 13.81 7.19
C ALA A 157 8.86 14.46 7.42
N LEU A 158 7.98 13.85 8.23
CA LEU A 158 6.70 14.43 8.61
C LEU A 158 6.87 15.74 9.40
N ALA A 159 7.83 15.79 10.31
CA ALA A 159 8.11 16.98 11.13
C ALA A 159 8.47 18.21 10.29
N VAL A 160 9.20 18.05 9.17
CA VAL A 160 9.47 19.12 8.20
C VAL A 160 8.17 19.75 7.68
N ALA A 161 7.13 18.95 7.50
CA ALA A 161 5.82 19.39 7.02
C ALA A 161 4.87 19.83 8.16
N GLY A 162 5.31 19.88 9.41
CA GLY A 162 4.46 20.17 10.56
C GLY A 162 3.39 19.09 10.82
N LEU A 163 3.68 17.86 10.42
CA LEU A 163 2.85 16.69 10.63
C LEU A 163 3.38 15.82 11.78
N THR A 164 2.51 15.03 12.39
CA THR A 164 2.86 14.14 13.50
C THR A 164 2.41 12.73 13.20
N ALA A 165 3.32 11.77 13.23
CA ALA A 165 2.97 10.35 13.18
C ALA A 165 2.12 9.97 14.41
N ARG A 166 1.00 9.32 14.16
CA ARG A 166 0.12 8.77 15.19
C ARG A 166 0.06 7.24 15.08
N VAL A 167 0.22 6.75 13.85
CA VAL A 167 0.27 5.32 13.55
C VAL A 167 1.39 5.09 12.55
N VAL A 168 2.24 4.12 12.81
CA VAL A 168 3.21 3.57 11.86
C VAL A 168 2.80 2.14 11.58
N ASP A 169 2.22 1.91 10.41
CA ASP A 169 1.71 0.62 9.97
C ASP A 169 2.74 -0.09 9.05
N VAL A 170 2.38 -1.23 8.52
CA VAL A 170 3.13 -1.96 7.48
C VAL A 170 2.38 -1.84 6.16
N GLU A 171 3.08 -1.57 5.06
CA GLU A 171 2.44 -1.43 3.73
C GLU A 171 1.52 -2.60 3.39
N ALA A 172 1.93 -3.83 3.73
CA ALA A 172 1.14 -5.03 3.46
C ALA A 172 -0.22 -5.01 4.21
N TYR A 173 -0.23 -4.60 5.47
CA TYR A 173 -1.48 -4.54 6.26
C TYR A 173 -2.35 -3.35 5.85
N ALA A 174 -1.75 -2.24 5.46
CA ALA A 174 -2.49 -1.14 4.84
C ALA A 174 -3.17 -1.60 3.53
N LEU A 175 -2.46 -2.36 2.70
CA LEU A 175 -3.03 -2.94 1.48
C LEU A 175 -4.18 -3.92 1.78
N GLU A 176 -4.00 -4.81 2.76
CA GLU A 176 -5.03 -5.76 3.24
C GLU A 176 -6.29 -5.02 3.69
N ARG A 177 -6.13 -3.96 4.49
CA ARG A 177 -7.24 -3.13 4.96
C ARG A 177 -7.99 -2.46 3.80
N ALA A 178 -7.28 -1.88 2.85
CA ALA A 178 -7.88 -1.27 1.67
C ALA A 178 -8.58 -2.32 0.78
N PHE A 179 -8.01 -3.52 0.67
CA PHE A 179 -8.63 -4.62 -0.07
C PHE A 179 -9.99 -5.03 0.52
N GLY A 180 -10.19 -4.87 1.83
CA GLY A 180 -11.48 -5.09 2.48
C GLY A 180 -12.65 -4.31 1.85
N LEU A 181 -12.37 -3.15 1.22
CA LEU A 181 -13.37 -2.35 0.49
C LEU A 181 -13.71 -2.94 -0.89
N LEU A 182 -12.79 -3.69 -1.50
CA LEU A 182 -12.98 -4.31 -2.80
C LEU A 182 -13.57 -5.73 -2.68
N ALA A 183 -13.26 -6.43 -1.60
CA ALA A 183 -13.64 -7.83 -1.40
C ALA A 183 -15.15 -8.10 -1.60
N PRO A 184 -16.09 -7.24 -1.13
CA PRO A 184 -17.53 -7.45 -1.35
C PRO A 184 -17.93 -7.43 -2.83
N GLN A 185 -17.20 -6.68 -3.67
CA GLN A 185 -17.48 -6.56 -5.11
C GLN A 185 -17.00 -7.80 -5.88
N LEU A 186 -16.01 -8.54 -5.33
CA LEU A 186 -15.39 -9.70 -5.94
C LEU A 186 -16.02 -11.03 -5.49
N ARG A 187 -16.64 -11.06 -4.32
CA ARG A 187 -17.22 -12.28 -3.75
C ARG A 187 -18.42 -12.79 -4.55
N LYS A 188 -18.43 -14.08 -4.80
CA LYS A 188 -19.56 -14.82 -5.38
C LYS A 188 -20.10 -15.80 -4.33
N GLY A 189 -21.02 -15.32 -3.49
CA GLY A 189 -21.58 -16.12 -2.38
C GLY A 189 -20.60 -16.27 -1.21
N ASP A 190 -20.74 -17.37 -0.45
CA ASP A 190 -19.99 -17.65 0.79
C ASP A 190 -18.70 -18.46 0.57
N GLN A 191 -18.28 -18.64 -0.68
CA GLN A 191 -17.05 -19.40 -0.97
C GLN A 191 -15.80 -18.63 -0.52
N PRO A 192 -14.77 -19.35 -0.04
CA PRO A 192 -13.46 -18.74 0.22
C PRO A 192 -12.96 -17.98 -1.00
N LEU A 193 -12.43 -16.79 -0.80
CA LEU A 193 -11.93 -15.92 -1.85
C LEU A 193 -10.41 -15.79 -1.76
N THR A 194 -9.70 -16.17 -2.81
CA THR A 194 -8.25 -16.03 -2.93
C THR A 194 -7.93 -15.04 -4.05
N VAL A 195 -7.31 -13.92 -3.70
CA VAL A 195 -7.02 -12.82 -4.65
C VAL A 195 -5.54 -12.50 -4.65
N ALA A 196 -4.97 -12.41 -5.84
CA ALA A 196 -3.64 -11.88 -6.05
C ALA A 196 -3.70 -10.37 -6.29
N VAL A 197 -3.32 -9.56 -5.31
CA VAL A 197 -3.13 -8.12 -5.50
C VAL A 197 -1.73 -7.87 -6.02
N VAL A 198 -1.62 -7.30 -7.22
CA VAL A 198 -0.36 -6.98 -7.88
C VAL A 198 -0.20 -5.47 -7.92
N ASP A 199 0.58 -4.94 -7.01
CA ASP A 199 0.94 -3.52 -6.99
C ASP A 199 2.16 -3.28 -7.89
N VAL A 200 1.92 -2.72 -9.08
CA VAL A 200 2.97 -2.36 -10.02
C VAL A 200 3.33 -0.89 -9.82
N GLY A 201 4.31 -0.66 -8.96
CA GLY A 201 4.83 0.66 -8.65
C GLY A 201 5.75 1.24 -9.72
N ALA A 202 6.53 2.25 -9.35
CA ALA A 202 7.51 2.85 -10.26
C ALA A 202 8.79 2.00 -10.39
N THR A 203 9.30 1.49 -9.28
CA THR A 203 10.57 0.74 -9.23
C THR A 203 10.41 -0.69 -8.74
N MET A 204 9.32 -0.98 -8.07
CA MET A 204 9.04 -2.26 -7.42
C MET A 204 7.65 -2.76 -7.83
N THR A 205 7.52 -4.06 -8.02
CA THR A 205 6.24 -4.76 -8.13
C THR A 205 6.10 -5.69 -6.94
N THR A 206 4.99 -5.56 -6.22
CA THR A 206 4.67 -6.41 -5.07
C THR A 206 3.46 -7.28 -5.40
N LEU A 207 3.59 -8.59 -5.32
CA LEU A 207 2.48 -9.53 -5.29
C LEU A 207 2.10 -9.80 -3.83
N SER A 208 0.86 -9.55 -3.46
CA SER A 208 0.27 -9.96 -2.18
C SER A 208 -0.92 -10.88 -2.44
N VAL A 209 -0.86 -12.11 -1.96
CA VAL A 209 -2.00 -13.04 -2.06
C VAL A 209 -2.81 -12.97 -0.79
N ILE A 210 -4.07 -12.65 -0.94
CA ILE A 210 -5.05 -12.49 0.14
C ILE A 210 -6.04 -13.65 0.05
N HIS A 211 -6.12 -14.44 1.11
CA HIS A 211 -7.09 -15.52 1.27
C HIS A 211 -8.03 -15.21 2.43
N ASN A 212 -9.33 -15.16 2.16
CA ASN A 212 -10.36 -14.82 3.15
C ASN A 212 -10.08 -13.50 3.92
N GLY A 213 -9.55 -12.50 3.23
CA GLY A 213 -9.28 -11.18 3.80
C GLY A 213 -7.95 -11.07 4.56
N ARG A 214 -7.10 -12.11 4.55
CA ARG A 214 -5.78 -12.11 5.19
C ARG A 214 -4.68 -12.37 4.16
N ILE A 215 -3.59 -11.62 4.26
CA ILE A 215 -2.40 -11.85 3.44
C ILE A 215 -1.73 -13.16 3.88
N ILE A 216 -1.58 -14.09 2.93
CA ILE A 216 -0.93 -15.39 3.14
C ILE A 216 0.41 -15.50 2.43
N TYR A 217 0.71 -14.60 1.50
CA TYR A 217 1.95 -14.59 0.75
C TYR A 217 2.26 -13.19 0.24
N THR A 218 3.52 -12.79 0.30
CA THR A 218 4.02 -11.54 -0.29
C THR A 218 5.34 -11.79 -1.01
N ARG A 219 5.50 -11.19 -2.19
CA ARG A 219 6.73 -11.22 -2.97
C ARG A 219 6.98 -9.89 -3.64
N GLU A 220 8.18 -9.37 -3.46
CA GLU A 220 8.63 -8.13 -4.10
C GLU A 220 9.63 -8.43 -5.23
N GLN A 221 9.61 -7.61 -6.27
CA GLN A 221 10.52 -7.69 -7.42
C GLN A 221 10.91 -6.28 -7.87
N LEU A 222 12.18 -6.10 -8.20
CA LEU A 222 12.72 -4.86 -8.80
C LEU A 222 12.26 -4.77 -10.27
N PHE A 223 11.01 -4.36 -10.46
CA PHE A 223 10.40 -4.12 -11.76
C PHE A 223 9.29 -3.09 -11.60
N GLY A 224 9.13 -2.15 -12.54
CA GLY A 224 8.05 -1.18 -12.45
C GLY A 224 8.03 -0.17 -13.60
N GLY A 225 7.14 0.81 -13.48
CA GLY A 225 6.87 1.82 -14.51
C GLY A 225 8.05 2.74 -14.85
N ARG A 226 9.13 2.74 -14.06
CA ARG A 226 10.38 3.47 -14.38
C ARG A 226 11.03 2.90 -15.64
N GLN A 227 11.02 1.59 -15.84
CA GLN A 227 11.58 0.95 -17.03
C GLN A 227 10.90 1.44 -18.31
N LEU A 228 9.58 1.65 -18.28
CA LEU A 228 8.86 2.27 -19.40
C LEU A 228 9.31 3.71 -19.62
N THR A 229 9.51 4.49 -18.56
CA THR A 229 9.98 5.88 -18.67
C THR A 229 11.39 5.95 -19.24
N GLU A 230 12.29 5.10 -18.78
CA GLU A 230 13.67 4.98 -19.28
C GLU A 230 13.71 4.55 -20.75
N GLU A 231 12.84 3.66 -21.18
CA GLU A 231 12.76 3.26 -22.59
C GLU A 231 12.24 4.39 -23.47
N ILE A 232 11.24 5.18 -23.01
CA ILE A 232 10.78 6.40 -23.69
C ILE A 232 11.92 7.39 -23.83
N GLN A 233 12.67 7.65 -22.76
CA GLN A 233 13.84 8.54 -22.78
C GLN A 233 14.87 8.10 -23.81
N ARG A 234 15.25 6.82 -23.75
CA ARG A 234 16.27 6.24 -24.61
C ARG A 234 15.89 6.32 -26.09
N ARG A 235 14.63 6.04 -26.40
CA ARG A 235 14.17 5.97 -27.80
C ARG A 235 13.92 7.34 -28.43
N TYR A 236 13.36 8.26 -27.63
CA TYR A 236 12.92 9.56 -28.16
C TYR A 236 13.79 10.74 -27.72
N GLY A 237 14.85 10.50 -26.95
CA GLY A 237 15.79 11.54 -26.52
C GLY A 237 15.19 12.55 -25.53
N LEU A 238 14.18 12.15 -24.76
CA LEU A 238 13.49 13.02 -23.80
C LEU A 238 14.19 13.02 -22.44
N SER A 239 14.01 14.09 -21.66
CA SER A 239 14.36 14.11 -20.23
C SER A 239 13.43 13.16 -19.42
N VAL A 240 13.79 12.87 -18.17
CA VAL A 240 12.95 12.04 -17.27
C VAL A 240 11.57 12.66 -17.08
N GLU A 241 11.53 13.99 -16.89
CA GLU A 241 10.31 14.76 -16.68
C GLU A 241 9.42 14.73 -17.94
N GLU A 242 10.01 14.99 -19.11
CA GLU A 242 9.30 14.96 -20.39
C GLU A 242 8.75 13.57 -20.70
N ALA A 243 9.56 12.52 -20.51
CA ALA A 243 9.14 11.13 -20.71
C ALA A 243 8.02 10.73 -19.72
N GLY A 244 8.14 11.13 -18.47
CA GLY A 244 7.12 10.91 -17.44
C GLY A 244 5.79 11.61 -17.77
N LEU A 245 5.85 12.83 -18.30
CA LEU A 245 4.70 13.60 -18.73
C LEU A 245 4.04 12.98 -19.97
N ALA A 246 4.84 12.70 -21.01
CA ALA A 246 4.38 12.10 -22.25
C ALA A 246 3.74 10.72 -22.04
N LYS A 247 4.28 9.92 -21.12
CA LYS A 247 3.68 8.64 -20.69
C LYS A 247 2.25 8.80 -20.16
N LYS A 248 1.96 9.91 -19.46
CA LYS A 248 0.64 10.18 -18.85
C LYS A 248 -0.32 10.89 -19.80
N GLN A 249 0.18 11.83 -20.58
CA GLN A 249 -0.64 12.76 -21.39
C GLN A 249 -0.70 12.38 -22.87
N GLY A 250 0.18 11.46 -23.31
CA GLY A 250 0.34 11.15 -24.73
C GLY A 250 1.27 12.13 -25.45
N GLY A 251 1.16 12.17 -26.79
CA GLY A 251 2.01 13.02 -27.63
C GLY A 251 3.33 12.36 -28.05
N LEU A 252 3.48 11.05 -27.78
CA LEU A 252 4.60 10.24 -28.29
C LEU A 252 4.35 9.85 -29.77
N PRO A 253 5.42 9.56 -30.53
CA PRO A 253 5.32 9.14 -31.92
C PRO A 253 4.44 7.91 -32.13
N ASP A 254 3.95 7.70 -33.38
CA ASP A 254 3.01 6.62 -33.73
C ASP A 254 3.58 5.21 -33.44
N ASP A 255 4.89 5.05 -33.48
CA ASP A 255 5.56 3.77 -33.19
C ASP A 255 5.61 3.43 -31.70
N TYR A 256 5.29 4.39 -30.80
CA TYR A 256 5.37 4.21 -29.35
C TYR A 256 4.58 2.99 -28.87
N VAL A 257 3.36 2.81 -29.34
CA VAL A 257 2.50 1.72 -28.86
C VAL A 257 3.10 0.36 -29.22
N ALA A 258 3.56 0.20 -30.46
CA ALA A 258 4.09 -1.09 -30.94
C ALA A 258 5.49 -1.39 -30.41
N GLU A 259 6.35 -0.39 -30.35
CA GLU A 259 7.77 -0.58 -30.12
C GLU A 259 8.23 -0.38 -28.67
N VAL A 260 7.41 0.28 -27.84
CA VAL A 260 7.76 0.61 -26.46
C VAL A 260 6.70 0.11 -25.48
N LEU A 261 5.43 0.52 -25.67
CA LEU A 261 4.38 0.23 -24.71
C LEU A 261 4.02 -1.26 -24.70
N GLN A 262 3.88 -1.88 -25.88
CA GLN A 262 3.48 -3.30 -25.95
C GLN A 262 4.57 -4.23 -25.39
N PRO A 263 5.86 -4.08 -25.72
CA PRO A 263 6.93 -4.84 -25.07
C PRO A 263 6.94 -4.69 -23.54
N PHE A 264 6.71 -3.47 -23.03
CA PHE A 264 6.62 -3.25 -21.58
C PHE A 264 5.39 -3.96 -20.96
N ARG A 265 4.22 -3.90 -21.60
CA ARG A 265 3.02 -4.63 -21.14
C ARG A 265 3.26 -6.15 -21.10
N ASP A 266 3.89 -6.70 -22.15
CA ASP A 266 4.24 -8.13 -22.19
C ASP A 266 5.23 -8.49 -21.06
N ALA A 267 6.18 -7.60 -20.73
CA ALA A 267 7.08 -7.78 -19.60
C ALA A 267 6.30 -7.77 -18.26
N VAL A 268 5.34 -6.87 -18.06
CA VAL A 268 4.46 -6.88 -16.86
C VAL A 268 3.73 -8.20 -16.74
N VAL A 269 3.13 -8.72 -17.82
CA VAL A 269 2.44 -10.02 -17.82
C VAL A 269 3.37 -11.15 -17.39
N GLN A 270 4.60 -11.17 -17.93
CA GLN A 270 5.60 -12.18 -17.56
C GLN A 270 5.96 -12.10 -16.06
N GLN A 271 6.11 -10.88 -15.52
CA GLN A 271 6.41 -10.70 -14.09
C GLN A 271 5.25 -11.18 -13.20
N VAL A 272 4.01 -10.87 -13.57
CA VAL A 272 2.82 -11.36 -12.85
C VAL A 272 2.74 -12.89 -12.89
N ALA A 273 2.85 -13.49 -14.08
CA ALA A 273 2.82 -14.94 -14.25
C ALA A 273 3.92 -15.63 -13.44
N ARG A 274 5.15 -15.11 -13.48
CA ARG A 274 6.28 -15.64 -12.71
C ARG A 274 6.04 -15.55 -11.20
N SER A 275 5.47 -14.44 -10.71
CA SER A 275 5.18 -14.27 -9.28
C SER A 275 4.12 -15.25 -8.80
N LEU A 276 3.08 -15.47 -9.60
CA LEU A 276 2.05 -16.47 -9.32
C LEU A 276 2.63 -17.90 -9.31
N GLN A 277 3.52 -18.23 -10.26
CA GLN A 277 4.20 -19.53 -10.27
C GLN A 277 4.99 -19.78 -8.99
N PHE A 278 5.69 -18.77 -8.46
CA PHE A 278 6.38 -18.90 -7.19
C PHE A 278 5.42 -19.11 -6.02
N PHE A 279 4.28 -18.40 -6.02
CA PHE A 279 3.25 -18.61 -5.00
C PHE A 279 2.69 -20.04 -5.06
N PHE A 280 2.33 -20.53 -6.22
CA PHE A 280 1.79 -21.88 -6.39
C PHE A 280 2.82 -22.97 -6.03
N ALA A 281 4.10 -22.73 -6.34
CA ALA A 281 5.16 -23.66 -5.96
C ALA A 281 5.47 -23.71 -4.46
N ALA A 282 5.17 -22.62 -3.73
CA ALA A 282 5.45 -22.49 -2.30
C ALA A 282 4.33 -23.01 -1.39
N GLY A 283 3.13 -23.25 -1.91
CA GLY A 283 1.93 -23.49 -1.10
C GLY A 283 1.02 -24.60 -1.61
N GLN A 284 -0.17 -24.64 -1.00
CA GLN A 284 -1.23 -25.61 -1.32
C GLN A 284 -2.22 -25.08 -2.38
N PHE A 285 -2.03 -23.84 -2.83
CA PHE A 285 -2.88 -23.19 -3.81
C PHE A 285 -2.37 -23.46 -5.21
N HIS A 286 -3.29 -23.71 -6.16
CA HIS A 286 -2.99 -23.94 -7.56
C HIS A 286 -3.58 -22.87 -8.48
N GLU A 287 -4.47 -22.04 -7.93
CA GLU A 287 -5.13 -20.95 -8.63
C GLU A 287 -5.47 -19.80 -7.68
N VAL A 288 -5.81 -18.66 -8.25
CA VAL A 288 -6.42 -17.51 -7.56
C VAL A 288 -7.71 -17.14 -8.32
N ASP A 289 -8.73 -16.70 -7.58
CA ASP A 289 -10.03 -16.35 -8.15
C ASP A 289 -9.97 -15.08 -9.00
N TYR A 290 -9.14 -14.12 -8.56
CA TYR A 290 -8.94 -12.83 -9.22
C TYR A 290 -7.50 -12.36 -9.12
N ILE A 291 -7.12 -11.55 -10.12
CA ILE A 291 -5.96 -10.65 -10.04
C ILE A 291 -6.50 -9.22 -9.90
N VAL A 292 -6.06 -8.50 -8.89
CA VAL A 292 -6.35 -7.07 -8.68
C VAL A 292 -5.08 -6.29 -8.96
N LEU A 293 -5.12 -5.42 -9.98
CA LEU A 293 -3.98 -4.56 -10.32
C LEU A 293 -4.03 -3.28 -9.53
N ALA A 294 -2.98 -3.01 -8.78
CA ALA A 294 -2.74 -1.79 -8.02
C ALA A 294 -1.44 -1.10 -8.47
N GLY A 295 -1.16 0.06 -7.88
CA GLY A 295 0.00 0.86 -8.24
C GLY A 295 -0.22 1.78 -9.43
N GLY A 296 0.70 2.74 -9.60
CA GLY A 296 0.56 3.75 -10.65
C GLY A 296 0.65 3.21 -12.08
N THR A 297 1.28 2.06 -12.26
CA THR A 297 1.41 1.40 -13.58
C THR A 297 0.12 0.67 -13.98
N ALA A 298 -0.74 0.30 -13.02
CA ALA A 298 -2.03 -0.33 -13.29
C ALA A 298 -2.98 0.54 -14.13
N SER A 299 -2.75 1.85 -14.15
CA SER A 299 -3.52 2.81 -14.97
C SER A 299 -3.22 2.73 -16.47
N LEU A 300 -2.25 1.92 -16.91
CA LEU A 300 -1.97 1.71 -18.33
C LEU A 300 -3.16 1.01 -19.00
N SER A 301 -3.78 1.71 -19.97
CA SER A 301 -4.98 1.23 -20.67
C SER A 301 -4.78 -0.17 -21.25
N GLY A 302 -5.72 -1.09 -21.00
CA GLY A 302 -5.76 -2.45 -21.54
C GLY A 302 -4.75 -3.42 -20.91
N LEU A 303 -4.03 -3.03 -19.85
CA LEU A 303 -3.11 -3.92 -19.14
C LEU A 303 -3.86 -5.06 -18.42
N ASP A 304 -4.98 -4.74 -17.79
CA ASP A 304 -5.89 -5.69 -17.13
C ASP A 304 -6.41 -6.76 -18.10
N GLN A 305 -6.89 -6.32 -19.27
CA GLN A 305 -7.38 -7.20 -20.33
C GLN A 305 -6.27 -8.11 -20.86
N LEU A 306 -5.07 -7.57 -21.07
CA LEU A 306 -3.92 -8.33 -21.54
C LEU A 306 -3.50 -9.41 -20.52
N ILE A 307 -3.45 -9.07 -19.23
CA ILE A 307 -3.14 -10.02 -18.15
C ILE A 307 -4.19 -11.11 -18.08
N GLN A 308 -5.49 -10.73 -18.08
CA GLN A 308 -6.58 -11.70 -18.10
C GLN A 308 -6.50 -12.65 -19.29
N GLN A 309 -6.24 -12.13 -20.48
CA GLN A 309 -6.14 -12.95 -21.69
C GLN A 309 -4.95 -13.92 -21.65
N ARG A 310 -3.80 -13.50 -21.11
CA ARG A 310 -2.57 -14.29 -21.13
C ARG A 310 -2.46 -15.27 -19.97
N ILE A 311 -3.02 -14.92 -18.80
CA ILE A 311 -2.95 -15.76 -17.58
C ILE A 311 -4.20 -16.61 -17.43
N GLY A 312 -5.37 -16.16 -17.95
CA GLY A 312 -6.64 -16.86 -17.87
C GLY A 312 -7.42 -16.56 -16.58
N THR A 313 -6.88 -15.77 -15.67
CA THR A 313 -7.55 -15.38 -14.41
C THR A 313 -8.27 -14.04 -14.58
N PRO A 314 -9.53 -13.88 -14.13
CA PRO A 314 -10.23 -12.61 -14.12
C PRO A 314 -9.39 -11.51 -13.47
N THR A 315 -9.18 -10.40 -14.20
CA THR A 315 -8.30 -9.32 -13.76
C THR A 315 -9.06 -8.00 -13.73
N VAL A 316 -8.95 -7.28 -12.62
CA VAL A 316 -9.59 -5.97 -12.43
C VAL A 316 -8.57 -4.94 -11.93
N VAL A 317 -8.82 -3.67 -12.22
CA VAL A 317 -8.02 -2.56 -11.69
C VAL A 317 -8.61 -2.11 -10.35
N ALA A 318 -7.76 -1.94 -9.35
CA ALA A 318 -8.17 -1.56 -8.01
C ALA A 318 -8.82 -0.16 -7.97
N ASN A 319 -9.98 -0.07 -7.35
CA ASN A 319 -10.62 1.19 -7.02
C ASN A 319 -11.29 1.11 -5.64
N PRO A 320 -10.60 1.48 -4.56
CA PRO A 320 -11.18 1.42 -3.22
C PRO A 320 -12.25 2.49 -2.96
N PHE A 321 -12.43 3.44 -3.87
CA PHE A 321 -13.33 4.59 -3.73
C PHE A 321 -14.68 4.41 -4.42
N ALA A 322 -14.94 3.27 -5.07
CA ALA A 322 -16.13 3.06 -5.90
C ALA A 322 -17.44 3.34 -5.16
N ASP A 323 -17.53 2.95 -3.89
CA ASP A 323 -18.72 3.11 -3.05
C ASP A 323 -18.62 4.28 -2.06
N MET A 324 -17.58 5.13 -2.18
CA MET A 324 -17.37 6.27 -1.29
C MET A 324 -18.05 7.53 -1.81
N ALA A 325 -18.61 8.33 -0.89
CA ALA A 325 -18.99 9.70 -1.19
C ALA A 325 -17.73 10.56 -1.41
N LEU A 326 -17.86 11.63 -2.19
CA LEU A 326 -16.78 12.59 -2.43
C LEU A 326 -17.14 13.97 -1.86
N ASN A 327 -16.17 14.63 -1.26
CA ASN A 327 -16.26 16.04 -0.94
C ASN A 327 -16.29 16.86 -2.26
N SER A 328 -17.01 17.95 -2.30
CA SER A 328 -17.16 18.80 -3.50
C SER A 328 -15.83 19.36 -4.05
N LYS A 329 -14.79 19.43 -3.22
CA LYS A 329 -13.44 19.85 -3.65
C LYS A 329 -12.63 18.74 -4.32
N VAL A 330 -13.09 17.48 -4.26
CA VAL A 330 -12.41 16.33 -4.84
C VAL A 330 -12.83 16.16 -6.30
N ASN A 331 -11.87 16.16 -7.20
CA ASN A 331 -12.12 15.87 -8.61
C ASN A 331 -12.28 14.35 -8.80
N ALA A 332 -13.51 13.91 -9.11
CA ALA A 332 -13.86 12.51 -9.25
C ALA A 332 -13.07 11.79 -10.37
N GLY A 333 -12.87 12.46 -11.53
CA GLY A 333 -12.13 11.89 -12.65
C GLY A 333 -10.65 11.68 -12.33
N ALA A 334 -10.02 12.66 -11.67
CA ALA A 334 -8.63 12.55 -11.24
C ALA A 334 -8.47 11.46 -10.18
N LEU A 335 -9.38 11.41 -9.19
CA LEU A 335 -9.36 10.36 -8.17
C LEU A 335 -9.51 8.97 -8.78
N ALA A 336 -10.42 8.78 -9.73
CA ALA A 336 -10.61 7.51 -10.40
C ALA A 336 -9.35 7.06 -11.17
N SER A 337 -8.66 8.00 -11.82
CA SER A 337 -7.40 7.72 -12.51
C SER A 337 -6.25 7.36 -11.57
N ASP A 338 -6.21 7.97 -10.38
CA ASP A 338 -5.18 7.74 -9.37
C ASP A 338 -5.54 6.57 -8.42
N ALA A 339 -6.77 6.08 -8.44
CA ALA A 339 -7.31 5.10 -7.49
C ALA A 339 -6.42 3.86 -7.28
N PRO A 340 -5.90 3.19 -8.33
CA PRO A 340 -5.06 2.02 -8.15
C PRO A 340 -3.74 2.33 -7.44
N ALA A 341 -3.23 3.57 -7.56
CA ALA A 341 -2.02 4.01 -6.87
C ALA A 341 -2.26 4.42 -5.40
N LEU A 342 -3.51 4.54 -4.98
CA LEU A 342 -3.89 5.04 -3.65
C LEU A 342 -4.26 3.91 -2.67
N MET A 343 -4.06 2.65 -3.01
CA MET A 343 -4.44 1.52 -2.16
C MET A 343 -3.79 1.59 -0.77
N ILE A 344 -2.49 1.81 -0.69
CA ILE A 344 -1.77 1.92 0.59
C ILE A 344 -2.24 3.17 1.35
N ALA A 345 -2.32 4.33 0.71
CA ALA A 345 -2.81 5.56 1.36
C ALA A 345 -4.25 5.39 1.86
N CYS A 346 -5.09 4.63 1.15
CA CYS A 346 -6.45 4.31 1.56
C CYS A 346 -6.47 3.45 2.84
N GLY A 347 -5.71 2.36 2.86
CA GLY A 347 -5.60 1.50 4.04
C GLY A 347 -5.06 2.24 5.27
N LEU A 348 -4.12 3.15 5.07
CA LEU A 348 -3.60 4.03 6.13
C LEU A 348 -4.65 5.03 6.63
N ALA A 349 -5.43 5.65 5.72
CA ALA A 349 -6.50 6.57 6.13
C ALA A 349 -7.62 5.87 6.90
N LEU A 350 -7.87 4.60 6.62
CA LEU A 350 -8.83 3.76 7.35
C LEU A 350 -8.45 3.54 8.82
N ARG A 351 -7.16 3.72 9.21
CA ARG A 351 -6.71 3.70 10.61
C ARG A 351 -7.39 4.77 11.49
N SER A 352 -8.05 5.73 10.88
CA SER A 352 -8.88 6.72 11.60
C SER A 352 -10.10 6.11 12.28
N PHE A 353 -10.45 4.86 11.95
CA PHE A 353 -11.72 4.23 12.35
C PHE A 353 -11.52 2.93 13.16
N ASP A 354 -10.26 2.58 13.46
CA ASP A 354 -9.88 1.47 14.33
C ASP A 354 -10.13 1.82 15.80
#